data_c3f17ad94ab1de5e4d94bcfafb222798
#
_entry.id   c3f17ad94ab1de5e4d94bcfafb222798
#
_cell.length_a   1.000
_cell.length_b   1.000
_cell.length_c   1.000
_cell.angle_alpha   90.00
_cell.angle_beta   90.00
_cell.angle_gamma   90.00
#
_symmetry.space_group_name_H-M   'P 1'
#
loop_
_entity.id
_entity.type
_entity.pdbx_description
1 polymer ?
#
loop_
_entity_poly.entity_id
_entity_poly.type
_entity_poly.pdbx_seq_one_letter_code
_entity_poly.pdbx_strand_id
1 'polypeptide(L)' 'MDKLQELTQKLYEEGLAKGKQDGEALLQKAQSEADGIVKQAQEEAEAILAKARKDAEDFKVKVEGDVKMAA' A
#
# COMPACT_ATOMS: atom_id res chain seq x y z
N MET A 1 40.53 -9.93 29.45
CA MET A 1 40.47 -9.01 28.29
C MET A 1 41.02 -7.66 28.71
N ASP A 2 41.82 -6.99 27.93
CA ASP A 2 42.24 -5.62 28.25
C ASP A 2 41.11 -4.61 27.89
N LYS A 3 41.31 -3.38 28.31
CA LYS A 3 40.29 -2.31 28.09
C LYS A 3 40.05 -2.05 26.61
N LEU A 4 41.07 -2.14 25.78
CA LEU A 4 40.96 -1.91 24.35
C LEU A 4 40.09 -2.99 23.70
N GLN A 5 40.33 -4.24 24.06
CA GLN A 5 39.53 -5.37 23.56
C GLN A 5 38.08 -5.26 24.03
N GLU A 6 37.84 -4.90 25.27
CA GLU A 6 36.51 -4.70 25.83
C GLU A 6 35.77 -3.58 25.09
N LEU A 7 36.44 -2.46 24.84
CA LEU A 7 35.84 -1.34 24.11
C LEU A 7 35.51 -1.73 22.67
N THR A 8 36.43 -2.40 22.00
CA THR A 8 36.24 -2.88 20.63
C THR A 8 35.03 -3.82 20.53
N GLN A 9 34.95 -4.77 21.47
CA GLN A 9 33.82 -5.70 21.52
C GLN A 9 32.50 -4.98 21.75
N LYS A 10 32.48 -4.03 22.66
CA LYS A 10 31.28 -3.24 22.95
C LYS A 10 30.82 -2.44 21.74
N LEU A 11 31.75 -1.76 21.06
CA LEU A 11 31.42 -0.99 19.84
C LEU A 11 30.88 -1.91 18.75
N TYR A 12 31.45 -3.09 18.58
CA TYR A 12 30.95 -4.07 17.61
C TYR A 12 29.53 -4.51 17.93
N GLU A 13 29.25 -4.88 19.17
CA GLU A 13 27.93 -5.31 19.61
C GLU A 13 26.89 -4.21 19.48
N GLU A 14 27.24 -2.97 19.86
CA GLU A 14 26.35 -1.81 19.70
C GLU A 14 26.07 -1.52 18.23
N GLY A 15 27.08 -1.64 17.37
CA GLY A 15 26.93 -1.46 15.93
C GLY A 15 25.99 -2.49 15.31
N LEU A 16 26.15 -3.76 15.70
CA LEU A 16 25.25 -4.83 15.25
C LEU A 16 23.81 -4.60 15.71
N ALA A 17 23.64 -4.25 16.98
CA ALA A 17 22.31 -4.00 17.54
C ALA A 17 21.62 -2.83 16.84
N LYS A 18 22.35 -1.74 16.60
CA LYS A 18 21.82 -0.58 15.88
C LYS A 18 21.47 -0.92 14.43
N GLY A 19 22.36 -1.64 13.76
CA GLY A 19 22.10 -2.07 12.38
C GLY A 19 20.88 -2.96 12.26
N LYS A 20 20.70 -3.89 13.18
CA LYS A 20 19.51 -4.74 13.24
C LYS A 20 18.24 -3.91 13.46
N GLN A 21 18.27 -3.00 14.40
CA GLN A 21 17.14 -2.12 14.72
C GLN A 21 16.78 -1.24 13.51
N ASP A 22 17.78 -0.62 12.88
CA ASP A 22 17.55 0.23 11.71
C ASP A 22 17.02 -0.59 10.53
N GLY A 23 17.51 -1.80 10.33
CA GLY A 23 17.05 -2.71 9.30
C GLY A 23 15.59 -3.13 9.52
N GLU A 24 15.23 -3.48 10.75
CA GLU A 24 13.85 -3.83 11.10
C GLU A 24 12.89 -2.65 10.88
N ALA A 25 13.32 -1.44 11.27
CA ALA A 25 12.53 -0.23 11.05
C ALA A 25 12.31 0.04 9.55
N LEU A 26 13.34 -0.15 8.73
CA LEU A 26 13.23 0.01 7.28
C LEU A 26 12.29 -1.01 6.65
N LEU A 27 12.38 -2.28 7.08
CA LEU A 27 11.48 -3.33 6.62
C LEU A 27 10.03 -3.01 6.98
N GLN A 28 9.79 -2.56 8.20
CA GLN A 28 8.45 -2.17 8.65
C GLN A 28 7.90 -1.01 7.83
N LYS A 29 8.74 -0.02 7.55
CA LYS A 29 8.36 1.12 6.71
C LYS A 29 8.02 0.67 5.29
N ALA A 30 8.84 -0.18 4.70
CA ALA A 30 8.61 -0.72 3.36
C ALA A 30 7.31 -1.52 3.29
N GLN A 31 7.03 -2.34 4.30
CA GLN A 31 5.78 -3.10 4.39
C GLN A 31 4.57 -2.17 4.48
N SER A 32 4.64 -1.15 5.32
CA SER A 32 3.56 -0.17 5.48
C SER A 32 3.31 0.59 4.17
N GLU A 33 4.36 0.99 3.47
CA GLU A 33 4.22 1.67 2.17
C GLU A 33 3.61 0.74 1.12
N ALA A 34 4.06 -0.53 1.07
CA ALA A 34 3.50 -1.52 0.15
C ALA A 34 2.01 -1.76 0.43
N ASP A 35 1.62 -1.91 1.68
CA ASP A 35 0.22 -2.09 2.09
C ASP A 35 -0.63 -0.87 1.68
N GLY A 36 -0.09 0.33 1.83
CA GLY A 36 -0.74 1.56 1.41
C GLY A 36 -0.98 1.62 -0.10
N ILE A 37 0.01 1.21 -0.88
CA ILE A 37 -0.08 1.16 -2.35
C ILE A 37 -1.16 0.17 -2.78
N VAL A 38 -1.18 -1.03 -2.19
CA VAL A 38 -2.18 -2.04 -2.49
C VAL A 38 -3.58 -1.55 -2.14
N LYS A 39 -3.74 -0.96 -0.95
CA LYS A 39 -5.01 -0.41 -0.51
C LYS A 39 -5.53 0.67 -1.46
N GLN A 40 -4.65 1.59 -1.85
CA GLN A 40 -5.01 2.66 -2.79
C GLN A 40 -5.42 2.09 -4.15
N ALA A 41 -4.69 1.09 -4.66
CA ALA A 41 -5.03 0.45 -5.92
C ALA A 41 -6.39 -0.26 -5.85
N GLN A 42 -6.70 -0.90 -4.73
CA GLN A 42 -8.01 -1.53 -4.51
C GLN A 42 -9.14 -0.49 -4.48
N GLU A 43 -8.93 0.62 -3.78
CA GLU A 43 -9.92 1.71 -3.72
C GLU A 43 -10.17 2.32 -5.10
N GLU A 44 -9.10 2.53 -5.88
CA GLU A 44 -9.22 3.04 -7.25
C GLU A 44 -9.97 2.06 -8.16
N ALA A 45 -9.64 0.76 -8.05
CA ALA A 45 -10.34 -0.27 -8.83
C ALA A 45 -11.81 -0.33 -8.48
N GLU A 46 -12.18 -0.26 -7.21
CA GLU A 46 -13.57 -0.21 -6.75
C GLU A 46 -14.29 1.01 -7.27
N ALA A 47 -13.64 2.17 -7.25
CA ALA A 47 -14.22 3.41 -7.78
C ALA A 47 -14.47 3.33 -9.29
N ILE A 48 -13.52 2.76 -10.04
CA ILE A 48 -13.66 2.56 -11.49
C ILE A 48 -14.84 1.63 -11.78
N LEU A 49 -14.93 0.50 -11.06
CA LEU A 49 -16.02 -0.44 -11.23
C LEU A 49 -17.38 0.17 -10.87
N ALA A 50 -17.46 0.92 -9.78
CA ALA A 50 -18.69 1.61 -9.38
C ALA A 50 -19.14 2.61 -10.44
N LYS A 51 -18.20 3.39 -10.98
CA LYS A 51 -18.50 4.33 -12.05
C LYS A 51 -18.97 3.63 -13.33
N ALA A 52 -18.29 2.54 -13.71
CA ALA A 52 -18.67 1.78 -14.88
C ALA A 52 -20.08 1.18 -14.75
N ARG A 53 -20.44 0.67 -13.58
CA ARG A 53 -21.79 0.14 -13.31
C ARG A 53 -22.85 1.24 -13.37
N LYS A 54 -22.54 2.40 -12.80
CA LYS A 54 -23.44 3.55 -12.86
C LYS A 54 -23.65 4.01 -14.30
N ASP A 55 -22.56 4.16 -15.06
CA ASP A 55 -22.64 4.59 -16.45
C ASP A 55 -23.41 3.58 -17.30
N ALA A 56 -23.21 2.28 -17.07
CA ALA A 56 -23.97 1.24 -17.77
C ALA A 56 -25.47 1.28 -17.44
N GLU A 57 -25.81 1.50 -16.17
CA GLU A 57 -27.22 1.64 -15.76
C GLU A 57 -27.87 2.90 -16.36
N ASP A 58 -27.15 4.01 -16.33
CA ASP A 58 -27.64 5.27 -16.93
C ASP A 58 -27.87 5.10 -18.44
N PHE A 59 -26.95 4.40 -19.12
CA PHE A 59 -27.10 4.09 -20.55
C PHE A 59 -28.31 3.20 -20.81
N LYS A 60 -28.50 2.16 -20.00
CA LYS A 60 -29.63 1.25 -20.09
C LYS A 60 -30.96 2.01 -19.93
N VAL A 61 -31.05 2.87 -18.92
CA VAL A 61 -32.24 3.68 -18.66
C VAL A 61 -32.54 4.61 -19.84
N LYS A 62 -31.49 5.23 -20.40
CA LYS A 62 -31.62 6.11 -21.57
C LYS A 62 -32.14 5.36 -22.78
N VAL A 63 -31.57 4.19 -23.08
CA VAL A 63 -31.99 3.36 -24.21
C VAL A 63 -33.42 2.89 -24.04
N GLU A 64 -33.83 2.44 -22.86
CA GLU A 64 -35.19 2.03 -22.56
C GLU A 64 -36.18 3.21 -22.73
N GLY A 65 -35.79 4.40 -22.28
CA GLY A 65 -36.57 5.61 -22.46
C GLY A 65 -36.75 5.98 -23.93
N ASP A 66 -35.68 5.93 -24.71
CA ASP A 66 -35.70 6.22 -26.15
C ASP A 66 -36.59 5.22 -26.91
N VAL A 67 -36.53 3.94 -26.54
CA VAL A 67 -37.38 2.90 -27.14
C VAL A 67 -38.85 3.16 -26.82
N LYS A 68 -39.18 3.53 -25.60
CA LYS A 68 -40.55 3.86 -25.21
C LYS A 68 -41.09 5.08 -25.97
N MET A 69 -40.24 6.07 -26.20
CA MET A 69 -40.62 7.25 -26.98
C MET A 69 -40.83 6.95 -28.45
N ALA A 70 -40.04 6.01 -28.99
CA ALA A 70 -40.15 5.61 -30.40
C ALA A 70 -41.35 4.70 -30.67
N ALA A 71 -41.82 4.02 -29.65
CA ALA A 71 -42.98 3.14 -29.75
C ALA A 71 -44.28 3.93 -29.65
#